data_56dfa28b1890a83fad657fafc1929f71
#
_entry.id   56dfa28b1890a83fad657fafc1929f71
#
_cell.length_a   1.000
_cell.length_b   1.000
_cell.length_c   1.000
_cell.angle_alpha   90.00
_cell.angle_beta   90.00
_cell.angle_gamma   90.00
#
_symmetry.space_group_name_H-M   'P 1'
#
loop_
_entity.id
_entity.type
_entity.pdbx_description
1 polymer ?
#
loop_
_entity_poly.entity_id
_entity_poly.type
_entity_poly.pdbx_seq_one_letter_code
_entity_poly.pdbx_strand_id
1 'polypeptide(L)'
;MRTIKTTGEIFPQMMKRIFIEVGDCPQCGGKLLVPKAKQTVPPTCPTCAYSDRNLRRNITEETWSVEAQKNKATGAFIDNSILPSLKMMGATFNNLNLYSNDIKEVARIAKDIANRISKPQHSPVHSLFSGSSGRGKTRIAISIINEVWRLTGYKRSVVFIDYPLLVSTQRLGINDSEARKKVDKAIRKAKQADLLIVDDIGTESQMNSGWNKEVFNEIMRFREDKDVIVTTNVPPKELVNLYSEQTVSRLRKHARGNYILFKDSIKDYRSL
;
A
#
# COMPACT_ATOMS: atom_id res chain seq x y z
N MET A 1 27.45 -11.45 44.63
CA MET A 1 26.09 -11.23 45.17
C MET A 1 25.33 -10.30 44.22
N ARG A 2 24.31 -10.78 43.50
CA ARG A 2 23.43 -9.91 42.72
C ARG A 2 22.37 -9.35 43.68
N THR A 3 22.42 -8.06 43.93
CA THR A 3 21.40 -7.35 44.73
C THR A 3 20.04 -7.46 44.03
N ILE A 4 19.08 -8.13 44.65
CA ILE A 4 17.70 -8.21 44.18
C ILE A 4 17.08 -6.84 44.46
N LYS A 5 16.80 -6.07 43.40
CA LYS A 5 16.09 -4.79 43.52
C LYS A 5 14.66 -5.05 44.00
N THR A 6 14.23 -4.29 45.00
CA THR A 6 12.85 -4.38 45.53
C THR A 6 11.85 -3.86 44.50
N THR A 7 10.60 -4.31 44.58
CA THR A 7 9.50 -3.91 43.66
C THR A 7 9.34 -2.38 43.60
N GLY A 8 9.63 -1.67 44.69
CA GLY A 8 9.58 -0.20 44.80
C GLY A 8 10.64 0.51 43.96
N GLU A 9 11.79 -0.14 43.66
CA GLU A 9 12.87 0.45 42.84
C GLU A 9 12.70 0.13 41.34
N ILE A 10 12.04 -0.99 41.03
CA ILE A 10 11.83 -1.43 39.63
C ILE A 10 10.66 -0.67 38.97
N PHE A 11 9.62 -0.37 39.73
CA PHE A 11 8.40 0.26 39.24
C PHE A 11 8.63 1.65 38.61
N PRO A 12 9.38 2.59 39.22
CA PRO A 12 9.68 3.89 38.60
C PRO A 12 10.49 3.77 37.33
N GLN A 13 11.41 2.79 37.24
CA GLN A 13 12.22 2.56 36.03
C GLN A 13 11.39 1.96 34.88
N MET A 14 10.46 1.07 35.20
CA MET A 14 9.48 0.55 34.20
C MET A 14 8.56 1.64 33.71
N MET A 15 8.03 2.50 34.59
CA MET A 15 7.16 3.61 34.21
C MET A 15 7.86 4.57 33.25
N LYS A 16 9.13 4.93 33.48
CA LYS A 16 9.93 5.77 32.57
C LYS A 16 10.19 5.13 31.20
N ARG A 17 10.15 3.79 31.10
CA ARG A 17 10.27 3.09 29.80
C ARG A 17 8.98 3.15 28.99
N ILE A 18 7.83 3.13 29.65
CA ILE A 18 6.51 3.00 29.02
C ILE A 18 5.83 4.37 28.82
N PHE A 19 6.08 5.31 29.75
CA PHE A 19 5.41 6.61 29.77
C PHE A 19 6.40 7.78 29.63
N ILE A 20 5.87 8.92 29.18
CA ILE A 20 6.52 10.23 29.15
C ILE A 20 5.82 11.09 30.18
N GLU A 21 6.59 11.80 31.01
CA GLU A 21 6.06 12.84 31.89
C GLU A 21 5.89 14.13 31.07
N VAL A 22 4.69 14.69 31.08
CA VAL A 22 4.34 15.86 30.24
C VAL A 22 3.95 17.10 31.06
N GLY A 23 3.98 17.01 32.37
CA GLY A 23 3.70 18.12 33.26
C GLY A 23 3.19 17.68 34.63
N ASP A 24 2.80 18.63 35.45
CA ASP A 24 2.23 18.40 36.76
C ASP A 24 0.69 18.42 36.71
N CYS A 25 0.08 17.55 37.50
CA CYS A 25 -1.38 17.46 37.58
C CYS A 25 -1.95 18.68 38.32
N PRO A 26 -2.89 19.45 37.69
CA PRO A 26 -3.48 20.63 38.33
C PRO A 26 -4.38 20.28 39.52
N GLN A 27 -4.80 19.03 39.65
CA GLN A 27 -5.69 18.58 40.73
C GLN A 27 -4.96 18.12 41.99
N CYS A 28 -3.81 17.46 41.86
CA CYS A 28 -3.12 16.85 43.00
C CYS A 28 -1.61 17.09 43.04
N GLY A 29 -1.04 17.80 42.05
CA GLY A 29 0.41 18.03 41.94
C GLY A 29 1.22 16.81 41.50
N GLY A 30 0.59 15.65 41.29
CA GLY A 30 1.27 14.46 40.77
C GLY A 30 1.68 14.63 39.33
N LYS A 31 2.47 13.69 38.74
CA LYS A 31 2.90 13.78 37.35
C LYS A 31 1.81 13.32 36.40
N LEU A 32 1.63 14.08 35.30
CA LEU A 32 0.82 13.68 34.15
C LEU A 32 1.66 12.80 33.23
N LEU A 33 1.14 11.61 32.89
CA LEU A 33 1.82 10.59 32.11
C LEU A 33 1.08 10.34 30.79
N VAL A 34 1.87 10.16 29.72
CA VAL A 34 1.40 9.75 28.39
C VAL A 34 2.14 8.49 27.96
N PRO A 35 1.47 7.43 27.47
CA PRO A 35 2.14 6.25 26.97
C PRO A 35 3.00 6.58 25.74
N LYS A 36 4.27 6.13 25.72
CA LYS A 36 5.18 6.31 24.57
C LYS A 36 4.64 5.70 23.28
N ALA A 37 3.95 4.56 23.40
CA ALA A 37 3.35 3.84 22.28
C ALA A 37 2.08 4.50 21.72
N LYS A 38 1.42 5.38 22.51
CA LYS A 38 0.18 6.09 22.12
C LYS A 38 0.21 7.50 22.68
N GLN A 39 1.01 8.37 22.08
CA GLN A 39 1.09 9.79 22.48
C GLN A 39 -0.20 10.58 22.22
N THR A 40 -1.16 9.96 21.55
CA THR A 40 -2.50 10.50 21.26
C THR A 40 -3.50 10.34 22.42
N VAL A 41 -3.11 9.62 23.48
CA VAL A 41 -3.94 9.49 24.68
C VAL A 41 -3.76 10.74 25.55
N PRO A 42 -4.86 11.31 26.14
CA PRO A 42 -4.73 12.47 27.00
C PRO A 42 -3.83 12.17 28.19
N PRO A 43 -2.96 13.13 28.57
CA PRO A 43 -2.18 13.02 29.78
C PRO A 43 -3.06 12.70 30.98
N THR A 44 -2.72 11.63 31.67
CA THR A 44 -3.49 11.13 32.80
C THR A 44 -2.61 11.08 34.04
N CYS A 45 -3.13 11.55 35.17
CA CYS A 45 -2.48 11.44 36.46
C CYS A 45 -2.78 10.07 37.09
N PRO A 46 -1.77 9.22 37.34
CA PRO A 46 -1.99 7.93 37.99
C PRO A 46 -2.41 8.03 39.46
N THR A 47 -2.18 9.19 40.07
CA THR A 47 -2.48 9.41 41.52
C THR A 47 -3.96 9.70 41.76
N CYS A 48 -4.59 10.57 40.95
CA CYS A 48 -5.97 11.00 41.15
C CYS A 48 -6.89 10.71 39.95
N ALA A 49 -6.38 9.98 38.92
CA ALA A 49 -7.08 9.69 37.71
C ALA A 49 -7.52 10.92 36.89
N TYR A 50 -7.05 12.13 37.23
CA TYR A 50 -7.27 13.31 36.41
C TYR A 50 -6.75 13.08 35.02
N SER A 51 -7.56 13.36 34.02
CA SER A 51 -7.19 13.28 32.60
C SER A 51 -7.38 14.63 31.95
N ASP A 52 -6.30 15.21 31.43
CA ASP A 52 -6.35 16.49 30.76
C ASP A 52 -6.98 16.36 29.37
N ARG A 53 -8.31 16.45 29.32
CA ARG A 53 -9.07 16.40 28.07
C ARG A 53 -8.86 17.65 27.20
N ASN A 54 -8.32 18.73 27.73
CA ASN A 54 -8.10 19.97 26.99
C ASN A 54 -6.79 19.91 26.16
N LEU A 55 -5.80 19.12 26.58
CA LEU A 55 -4.65 18.82 25.71
C LEU A 55 -5.03 17.99 24.46
N ARG A 56 -6.21 17.34 24.45
CA ARG A 56 -6.78 16.77 23.22
C ARG A 56 -7.09 17.81 22.15
N ARG A 57 -7.31 19.08 22.51
CA ARG A 57 -7.69 20.11 21.54
C ARG A 57 -6.56 20.58 20.62
N ASN A 58 -5.31 20.23 20.92
CA ASN A 58 -4.18 20.52 20.03
C ASN A 58 -3.85 19.39 19.05
N ILE A 59 -4.42 18.20 19.24
CA ILE A 59 -4.56 17.21 18.18
C ILE A 59 -5.92 17.51 17.57
N THR A 60 -5.96 18.38 16.57
CA THR A 60 -7.18 18.81 15.91
C THR A 60 -8.04 17.60 15.53
N GLU A 61 -9.36 17.74 15.56
CA GLU A 61 -10.30 16.72 15.04
C GLU A 61 -9.87 16.24 13.63
N GLU A 62 -9.22 17.12 12.87
CA GLU A 62 -8.58 16.83 11.58
C GLU A 62 -7.49 15.76 11.65
N THR A 63 -6.55 15.83 12.59
CA THR A 63 -5.49 14.81 12.72
C THR A 63 -6.04 13.45 13.14
N TRP A 64 -7.06 13.43 14.01
CA TRP A 64 -7.76 12.21 14.38
C TRP A 64 -8.54 11.62 13.20
N SER A 65 -9.23 12.46 12.43
CA SER A 65 -9.98 12.00 11.26
C SER A 65 -9.06 11.44 10.18
N VAL A 66 -7.92 12.09 9.92
CA VAL A 66 -6.93 11.61 8.92
C VAL A 66 -6.27 10.31 9.37
N GLU A 67 -5.90 10.15 10.64
CA GLU A 67 -5.29 8.90 11.11
C GLU A 67 -6.29 7.73 11.15
N ALA A 68 -7.53 8.00 11.56
CA ALA A 68 -8.61 7.02 11.49
C ALA A 68 -8.89 6.59 10.04
N GLN A 69 -8.88 7.54 9.12
CA GLN A 69 -9.09 7.27 7.70
C GLN A 69 -7.92 6.50 7.09
N LYS A 70 -6.67 6.84 7.46
CA LYS A 70 -5.47 6.08 7.09
C LYS A 70 -5.56 4.63 7.56
N ASN A 71 -5.88 4.42 8.84
CA ASN A 71 -5.99 3.07 9.41
C ASN A 71 -7.10 2.26 8.72
N LYS A 72 -8.24 2.88 8.43
CA LYS A 72 -9.34 2.27 7.69
C LYS A 72 -8.92 1.90 6.26
N ALA A 73 -8.29 2.82 5.52
CA ALA A 73 -7.83 2.58 4.16
C ALA A 73 -6.77 1.49 4.09
N THR A 74 -5.79 1.53 5.00
CA THR A 74 -4.71 0.54 5.08
C THR A 74 -5.26 -0.84 5.46
N GLY A 75 -6.16 -0.93 6.44
CA GLY A 75 -6.82 -2.18 6.81
C GLY A 75 -7.62 -2.76 5.65
N ALA A 76 -8.46 -1.94 4.99
CA ALA A 76 -9.23 -2.36 3.82
C ALA A 76 -8.32 -2.81 2.65
N PHE A 77 -7.18 -2.13 2.44
CA PHE A 77 -6.19 -2.51 1.43
C PHE A 77 -5.61 -3.89 1.72
N ILE A 78 -5.15 -4.14 2.95
CA ILE A 78 -4.59 -5.44 3.36
C ILE A 78 -5.61 -6.56 3.19
N ASP A 79 -6.84 -6.31 3.62
CA ASP A 79 -7.94 -7.29 3.58
C ASP A 79 -8.43 -7.64 2.17
N ASN A 80 -8.30 -6.71 1.23
CA ASN A 80 -8.85 -6.83 -0.12
C ASN A 80 -7.79 -7.14 -1.18
N SER A 81 -6.51 -7.15 -0.82
CA SER A 81 -5.38 -7.34 -1.74
C SER A 81 -4.76 -8.73 -1.62
N ILE A 82 -4.04 -9.11 -2.66
CA ILE A 82 -3.14 -10.27 -2.65
C ILE A 82 -1.72 -9.73 -2.64
N LEU A 83 -1.07 -9.77 -1.48
CA LEU A 83 0.22 -9.15 -1.23
C LEU A 83 1.27 -10.22 -0.89
N PRO A 84 2.45 -10.20 -1.51
CA PRO A 84 3.54 -11.11 -1.15
C PRO A 84 4.17 -10.73 0.21
N SER A 85 4.18 -9.44 0.56
CA SER A 85 4.71 -8.95 1.83
C SER A 85 4.21 -7.54 2.14
N LEU A 86 3.89 -7.25 3.41
CA LEU A 86 3.55 -5.89 3.85
C LEU A 86 4.75 -4.93 3.86
N LYS A 87 5.99 -5.44 3.91
CA LYS A 87 7.21 -4.61 3.89
C LYS A 87 7.30 -3.75 2.63
N MET A 88 6.73 -4.21 1.51
CA MET A 88 6.71 -3.45 0.25
C MET A 88 6.00 -2.10 0.38
N MET A 89 5.04 -1.96 1.29
CA MET A 89 4.27 -0.73 1.51
C MET A 89 5.12 0.45 2.00
N GLY A 90 6.35 0.22 2.44
CA GLY A 90 7.29 1.28 2.79
C GLY A 90 7.87 2.05 1.60
N ALA A 91 7.59 1.65 0.35
CA ALA A 91 8.10 2.34 -0.83
C ALA A 91 7.36 3.67 -1.07
N THR A 92 8.10 4.77 -1.15
CA THR A 92 7.59 6.10 -1.42
C THR A 92 8.50 6.80 -2.43
N PHE A 93 8.01 7.86 -3.10
CA PHE A 93 8.86 8.66 -3.98
C PHE A 93 10.01 9.34 -3.25
N ASN A 94 9.90 9.57 -1.94
CA ASN A 94 10.94 10.23 -1.14
C ASN A 94 12.10 9.29 -0.81
N ASN A 95 11.87 7.97 -0.79
CA ASN A 95 12.91 6.98 -0.48
C ASN A 95 13.36 6.18 -1.73
N LEU A 96 13.05 6.68 -2.93
CA LEU A 96 13.61 6.15 -4.16
C LEU A 96 15.07 6.61 -4.34
N ASN A 97 15.94 5.67 -4.67
CA ASN A 97 17.29 6.01 -5.07
C ASN A 97 17.30 6.43 -6.55
N LEU A 98 17.39 7.74 -6.80
CA LEU A 98 17.34 8.36 -8.14
C LEU A 98 18.75 8.53 -8.75
N TYR A 99 19.51 7.46 -8.87
CA TYR A 99 20.92 7.44 -9.26
C TYR A 99 21.18 7.70 -10.76
N SER A 100 20.18 7.58 -11.64
CA SER A 100 20.32 7.81 -13.08
C SER A 100 19.21 8.67 -13.65
N ASN A 101 19.42 9.22 -14.85
CA ASN A 101 18.39 10.00 -15.53
C ASN A 101 17.18 9.14 -15.91
N ASP A 102 17.37 7.86 -16.25
CA ASP A 102 16.26 6.96 -16.59
C ASP A 102 15.33 6.75 -15.38
N ILE A 103 15.88 6.51 -14.18
CA ILE A 103 15.02 6.34 -13.00
C ILE A 103 14.37 7.66 -12.54
N LYS A 104 15.04 8.80 -12.75
CA LYS A 104 14.44 10.13 -12.51
C LYS A 104 13.24 10.37 -13.43
N GLU A 105 13.35 10.01 -14.71
CA GLU A 105 12.26 10.15 -15.67
C GLU A 105 11.10 9.19 -15.34
N VAL A 106 11.39 7.93 -14.99
CA VAL A 106 10.39 6.98 -14.47
C VAL A 106 9.64 7.56 -13.27
N ALA A 107 10.37 8.11 -12.30
CA ALA A 107 9.77 8.71 -11.10
C ALA A 107 8.93 9.96 -11.43
N ARG A 108 9.36 10.77 -12.40
CA ARG A 108 8.62 11.95 -12.87
C ARG A 108 7.28 11.55 -13.50
N ILE A 109 7.29 10.59 -14.43
CA ILE A 109 6.06 10.09 -15.07
C ILE A 109 5.14 9.45 -14.02
N ALA A 110 5.69 8.64 -13.11
CA ALA A 110 4.91 7.99 -12.06
C ALA A 110 4.26 9.01 -11.09
N LYS A 111 4.94 10.10 -10.75
CA LYS A 111 4.36 11.20 -9.97
C LYS A 111 3.23 11.90 -10.72
N ASP A 112 3.38 12.12 -12.02
CA ASP A 112 2.32 12.69 -12.85
C ASP A 112 1.07 11.77 -12.88
N ILE A 113 1.27 10.46 -13.02
CA ILE A 113 0.20 9.47 -12.91
C ILE A 113 -0.51 9.57 -11.56
N ALA A 114 0.24 9.60 -10.44
CA ALA A 114 -0.33 9.72 -9.11
C ALA A 114 -1.13 11.03 -8.94
N ASN A 115 -0.60 12.14 -9.42
CA ASN A 115 -1.28 13.44 -9.38
C ASN A 115 -2.59 13.44 -10.16
N ARG A 116 -2.63 12.81 -11.34
CA ARG A 116 -3.86 12.71 -12.16
C ARG A 116 -4.92 11.85 -11.47
N ILE A 117 -4.56 10.67 -10.99
CA ILE A 117 -5.46 9.76 -10.26
C ILE A 117 -6.01 10.41 -8.98
N SER A 118 -5.24 11.33 -8.36
CA SER A 118 -5.66 11.99 -7.13
C SER A 118 -6.69 13.10 -7.33
N LYS A 119 -6.90 13.59 -8.55
CA LYS A 119 -7.90 14.61 -8.84
C LYS A 119 -9.32 14.05 -8.63
N PRO A 120 -10.26 14.83 -8.05
CA PRO A 120 -11.63 14.38 -7.84
C PRO A 120 -12.34 13.97 -9.14
N GLN A 121 -12.09 14.71 -10.21
CA GLN A 121 -12.58 14.42 -11.56
C GLN A 121 -11.38 14.31 -12.50
N HIS A 122 -11.23 13.17 -13.16
CA HIS A 122 -10.19 12.92 -14.16
C HIS A 122 -10.66 11.82 -15.12
N SER A 123 -10.08 11.81 -16.30
CA SER A 123 -10.24 10.68 -17.22
C SER A 123 -9.51 9.45 -16.66
N PRO A 124 -10.05 8.25 -16.86
CA PRO A 124 -9.40 7.03 -16.39
C PRO A 124 -7.94 6.94 -16.83
N VAL A 125 -7.10 6.42 -15.93
CA VAL A 125 -5.66 6.25 -16.17
C VAL A 125 -5.33 4.77 -16.21
N HIS A 126 -4.96 4.28 -17.39
CA HIS A 126 -4.33 2.98 -17.52
C HIS A 126 -2.83 3.16 -17.67
N SER A 127 -2.05 2.36 -16.98
CA SER A 127 -0.58 2.39 -17.08
C SER A 127 -0.03 0.99 -17.22
N LEU A 128 0.99 0.85 -18.06
CA LEU A 128 1.74 -0.39 -18.22
C LEU A 128 3.22 -0.12 -17.90
N PHE A 129 3.75 -0.80 -16.90
CA PHE A 129 5.15 -0.77 -16.51
C PHE A 129 5.82 -2.05 -17.00
N SER A 130 6.68 -1.93 -17.99
CA SER A 130 7.36 -3.06 -18.62
C SER A 130 8.89 -2.96 -18.47
N GLY A 131 9.56 -4.08 -18.43
CA GLY A 131 11.02 -4.18 -18.35
C GLY A 131 11.47 -5.36 -17.49
N SER A 132 12.77 -5.64 -17.52
CA SER A 132 13.37 -6.80 -16.84
C SER A 132 13.06 -6.83 -15.34
N SER A 133 13.13 -8.02 -14.73
CA SER A 133 12.93 -8.19 -13.28
C SER A 133 13.95 -7.39 -12.47
N GLY A 134 13.60 -7.01 -11.23
CA GLY A 134 14.52 -6.28 -10.33
C GLY A 134 14.63 -4.78 -10.59
N ARG A 135 14.10 -4.25 -11.69
CA ARG A 135 14.23 -2.83 -12.07
C ARG A 135 13.35 -1.85 -11.28
N GLY A 136 12.58 -2.33 -10.29
CA GLY A 136 11.82 -1.47 -9.38
C GLY A 136 10.38 -1.15 -9.81
N LYS A 137 9.80 -1.86 -10.79
CA LYS A 137 8.41 -1.67 -11.26
C LYS A 137 7.39 -1.68 -10.11
N THR A 138 7.39 -2.75 -9.32
CA THR A 138 6.54 -2.90 -8.13
C THR A 138 6.76 -1.77 -7.12
N ARG A 139 8.02 -1.38 -6.88
CA ARG A 139 8.37 -0.29 -5.96
C ARG A 139 7.77 1.05 -6.40
N ILE A 140 7.83 1.35 -7.70
CA ILE A 140 7.21 2.56 -8.28
C ILE A 140 5.68 2.47 -8.17
N ALA A 141 5.06 1.33 -8.47
CA ALA A 141 3.61 1.13 -8.33
C ALA A 141 3.14 1.38 -6.89
N ILE A 142 3.85 0.86 -5.89
CA ILE A 142 3.57 1.14 -4.46
C ILE A 142 3.79 2.61 -4.12
N SER A 143 4.83 3.25 -4.67
CA SER A 143 5.06 4.69 -4.45
C SER A 143 3.89 5.54 -4.97
N ILE A 144 3.25 5.12 -6.08
CA ILE A 144 2.02 5.77 -6.59
C ILE A 144 0.87 5.59 -5.59
N ILE A 145 0.65 4.39 -5.04
CA ILE A 145 -0.40 4.16 -4.03
C ILE A 145 -0.23 5.12 -2.85
N ASN A 146 0.99 5.17 -2.28
CA ASN A 146 1.28 6.03 -1.14
C ASN A 146 1.08 7.51 -1.45
N GLU A 147 1.43 7.95 -2.66
CA GLU A 147 1.25 9.33 -3.09
C GLU A 147 -0.23 9.67 -3.33
N VAL A 148 -1.00 8.78 -3.97
CA VAL A 148 -2.44 8.93 -4.14
C VAL A 148 -3.14 9.03 -2.78
N TRP A 149 -2.80 8.18 -1.83
CA TRP A 149 -3.35 8.26 -0.47
C TRP A 149 -2.97 9.57 0.23
N ARG A 150 -1.70 9.99 0.13
CA ARG A 150 -1.25 11.26 0.70
C ARG A 150 -2.03 12.45 0.13
N LEU A 151 -2.19 12.51 -1.19
CA LEU A 151 -2.86 13.60 -1.90
C LEU A 151 -4.38 13.62 -1.68
N THR A 152 -4.98 12.47 -1.44
CA THR A 152 -6.45 12.35 -1.28
C THR A 152 -6.90 12.20 0.17
N GLY A 153 -5.98 12.30 1.14
CA GLY A 153 -6.30 12.07 2.55
C GLY A 153 -6.86 10.67 2.79
N TYR A 154 -6.32 9.65 2.11
CA TYR A 154 -6.72 8.23 2.19
C TYR A 154 -8.18 7.95 1.77
N LYS A 155 -8.79 8.80 0.96
CA LYS A 155 -10.18 8.63 0.50
C LYS A 155 -10.32 7.66 -0.66
N ARG A 156 -9.27 7.46 -1.47
CA ARG A 156 -9.29 6.52 -2.59
C ARG A 156 -9.13 5.09 -2.11
N SER A 157 -10.04 4.24 -2.51
CA SER A 157 -9.93 2.79 -2.30
C SER A 157 -8.90 2.21 -3.28
N VAL A 158 -7.98 1.41 -2.76
CA VAL A 158 -6.91 0.79 -3.54
C VAL A 158 -6.91 -0.71 -3.32
N VAL A 159 -6.68 -1.46 -4.38
CA VAL A 159 -6.44 -2.91 -4.34
C VAL A 159 -5.14 -3.21 -5.08
N PHE A 160 -4.34 -4.10 -4.51
CA PHE A 160 -3.12 -4.61 -5.12
C PHE A 160 -3.24 -6.12 -5.31
N ILE A 161 -2.93 -6.60 -6.48
CA ILE A 161 -2.89 -8.03 -6.79
C ILE A 161 -1.53 -8.38 -7.34
N ASP A 162 -0.73 -9.12 -6.56
CA ASP A 162 0.36 -9.92 -7.09
C ASP A 162 -0.27 -11.07 -7.88
N TYR A 163 -0.16 -11.00 -9.21
CA TYR A 163 -0.94 -11.87 -10.07
C TYR A 163 -0.46 -13.34 -10.01
N PRO A 164 0.83 -13.65 -10.00
CA PRO A 164 1.31 -15.01 -9.75
C PRO A 164 0.86 -15.59 -8.41
N LEU A 165 0.85 -14.77 -7.36
CA LEU A 165 0.38 -15.19 -6.04
C LEU A 165 -1.14 -15.43 -6.03
N LEU A 166 -1.92 -14.60 -6.72
CA LEU A 166 -3.36 -14.83 -6.91
C LEU A 166 -3.61 -16.20 -7.53
N VAL A 167 -2.92 -16.51 -8.63
CA VAL A 167 -3.05 -17.77 -9.36
C VAL A 167 -2.63 -18.96 -8.50
N SER A 168 -1.53 -18.86 -7.76
CA SER A 168 -1.08 -19.93 -6.86
C SER A 168 -2.05 -20.12 -5.68
N THR A 169 -2.59 -19.04 -5.12
CA THR A 169 -3.59 -19.09 -4.04
C THR A 169 -4.89 -19.73 -4.52
N GLN A 170 -5.32 -19.45 -5.75
CA GLN A 170 -6.51 -20.08 -6.34
C GLN A 170 -6.37 -21.60 -6.44
N ARG A 171 -5.18 -22.11 -6.77
CA ARG A 171 -4.93 -23.55 -6.80
C ARG A 171 -5.03 -24.20 -5.43
N LEU A 172 -4.49 -23.55 -4.41
CA LEU A 172 -4.69 -24.00 -3.03
C LEU A 172 -6.17 -24.02 -2.66
N GLY A 173 -6.95 -23.07 -3.17
CA GLY A 173 -8.40 -22.94 -2.96
C GLY A 173 -9.23 -24.11 -3.47
N ILE A 174 -8.66 -25.05 -4.26
CA ILE A 174 -9.34 -26.29 -4.64
C ILE A 174 -9.64 -27.14 -3.39
N ASN A 175 -8.71 -27.15 -2.42
CA ASN A 175 -8.82 -27.93 -1.18
C ASN A 175 -8.90 -27.05 0.08
N ASP A 176 -8.82 -25.74 -0.05
CA ASP A 176 -8.82 -24.76 1.05
C ASP A 176 -9.89 -23.68 0.79
N SER A 177 -10.99 -23.74 1.53
CA SER A 177 -12.12 -22.81 1.38
C SER A 177 -11.74 -21.36 1.75
N GLU A 178 -10.78 -21.15 2.67
CA GLU A 178 -10.34 -19.82 3.06
C GLU A 178 -9.47 -19.18 1.97
N ALA A 179 -8.57 -19.96 1.35
CA ALA A 179 -7.80 -19.51 0.19
C ALA A 179 -8.73 -19.10 -0.97
N ARG A 180 -9.76 -19.91 -1.25
CA ARG A 180 -10.77 -19.60 -2.28
C ARG A 180 -11.53 -18.32 -1.96
N LYS A 181 -12.07 -18.17 -0.74
CA LYS A 181 -12.75 -16.94 -0.31
C LYS A 181 -11.88 -15.70 -0.44
N LYS A 182 -10.60 -15.82 -0.11
CA LYS A 182 -9.62 -14.73 -0.23
C LYS A 182 -9.46 -14.29 -1.69
N VAL A 183 -9.30 -15.22 -2.62
CA VAL A 183 -9.18 -14.95 -4.05
C VAL A 183 -10.47 -14.31 -4.59
N ASP A 184 -11.62 -14.89 -4.33
CA ASP A 184 -12.93 -14.39 -4.78
C ASP A 184 -13.18 -12.97 -4.25
N LYS A 185 -12.82 -12.69 -2.99
CA LYS A 185 -12.91 -11.37 -2.38
C LYS A 185 -12.00 -10.38 -3.10
N ALA A 186 -10.73 -10.75 -3.35
CA ALA A 186 -9.76 -9.87 -4.00
C ALA A 186 -10.19 -9.53 -5.43
N ILE A 187 -10.63 -10.50 -6.23
CA ILE A 187 -11.13 -10.29 -7.60
C ILE A 187 -12.36 -9.36 -7.58
N ARG A 188 -13.33 -9.61 -6.70
CA ARG A 188 -14.52 -8.75 -6.59
C ARG A 188 -14.13 -7.31 -6.21
N LYS A 189 -13.19 -7.12 -5.28
CA LYS A 189 -12.72 -5.80 -4.85
C LYS A 189 -11.87 -5.12 -5.91
N ALA A 190 -11.07 -5.85 -6.65
CA ALA A 190 -10.31 -5.34 -7.79
C ALA A 190 -11.21 -4.70 -8.86
N LYS A 191 -12.38 -5.27 -9.12
CA LYS A 191 -13.36 -4.70 -10.06
C LYS A 191 -13.99 -3.38 -9.56
N GLN A 192 -14.03 -3.16 -8.25
CA GLN A 192 -14.75 -2.05 -7.62
C GLN A 192 -13.85 -0.88 -7.19
N ALA A 193 -12.60 -1.14 -6.79
CA ALA A 193 -11.67 -0.14 -6.24
C ALA A 193 -11.51 1.08 -7.15
N ASP A 194 -11.17 2.24 -6.59
CA ASP A 194 -10.83 3.43 -7.38
C ASP A 194 -9.54 3.21 -8.17
N LEU A 195 -8.50 2.68 -7.52
CA LEU A 195 -7.24 2.32 -8.15
C LEU A 195 -6.96 0.82 -7.97
N LEU A 196 -6.60 0.14 -9.06
CA LEU A 196 -6.12 -1.24 -9.06
C LEU A 196 -4.67 -1.28 -9.53
N ILE A 197 -3.84 -2.03 -8.78
CA ILE A 197 -2.54 -2.48 -9.25
C ILE A 197 -2.61 -3.97 -9.54
N VAL A 198 -2.19 -4.41 -10.72
CA VAL A 198 -1.97 -5.81 -11.05
C VAL A 198 -0.49 -5.99 -11.33
N ASP A 199 0.20 -6.64 -10.41
CA ASP A 199 1.65 -6.75 -10.43
C ASP A 199 2.12 -8.07 -11.03
N ASP A 200 3.15 -7.99 -11.86
CA ASP A 200 3.93 -9.10 -12.42
C ASP A 200 3.13 -10.06 -13.33
N ILE A 201 2.22 -9.54 -14.17
CA ILE A 201 1.51 -10.36 -15.15
C ILE A 201 2.47 -10.98 -16.16
N GLY A 202 2.13 -12.16 -16.64
CA GLY A 202 2.88 -12.90 -17.67
C GLY A 202 3.93 -13.85 -17.11
N THR A 203 4.22 -13.82 -15.82
CA THR A 203 5.15 -14.76 -15.17
C THR A 203 4.45 -16.04 -14.71
N GLU A 204 3.12 -16.00 -14.56
CA GLU A 204 2.29 -17.17 -14.27
C GLU A 204 2.12 -18.13 -15.46
N SER A 205 2.67 -17.80 -16.63
CA SER A 205 2.43 -18.46 -17.92
C SER A 205 2.92 -19.90 -18.01
N GLN A 206 3.83 -20.34 -17.14
CA GLN A 206 4.23 -21.75 -17.07
C GLN A 206 3.09 -22.68 -16.60
N MET A 207 1.96 -22.13 -16.28
CA MET A 207 0.79 -22.79 -15.73
C MET A 207 -0.45 -22.47 -16.56
N ASN A 208 -0.48 -22.93 -17.82
CA ASN A 208 -1.56 -22.74 -18.80
C ASN A 208 -2.95 -23.23 -18.32
N SER A 209 -3.53 -22.56 -17.32
CA SER A 209 -4.95 -22.72 -17.06
C SER A 209 -5.68 -21.57 -17.78
N GLY A 210 -6.73 -21.86 -18.54
CA GLY A 210 -7.61 -20.85 -19.15
C GLY A 210 -8.13 -19.84 -18.12
N TRP A 211 -8.27 -20.27 -16.86
CA TRP A 211 -8.70 -19.45 -15.73
C TRP A 211 -7.90 -18.15 -15.57
N ASN A 212 -6.57 -18.19 -15.69
CA ASN A 212 -5.72 -17.01 -15.54
C ASN A 212 -6.09 -15.94 -16.57
N LYS A 213 -6.24 -16.34 -17.83
CA LYS A 213 -6.61 -15.46 -18.95
C LYS A 213 -8.00 -14.89 -18.76
N GLU A 214 -8.94 -15.74 -18.35
CA GLU A 214 -10.33 -15.37 -18.13
C GLU A 214 -10.47 -14.38 -16.98
N VAL A 215 -9.82 -14.60 -15.85
CA VAL A 215 -9.86 -13.70 -14.68
C VAL A 215 -9.25 -12.35 -15.02
N PHE A 216 -8.09 -12.31 -15.69
CA PHE A 216 -7.50 -11.03 -16.08
C PHE A 216 -8.38 -10.29 -17.08
N ASN A 217 -8.92 -10.98 -18.07
CA ASN A 217 -9.86 -10.39 -19.02
C ASN A 217 -11.13 -9.86 -18.32
N GLU A 218 -11.67 -10.62 -17.38
CA GLU A 218 -12.83 -10.20 -16.61
C GLU A 218 -12.52 -8.95 -15.76
N ILE A 219 -11.39 -8.93 -15.04
CA ILE A 219 -10.94 -7.75 -14.29
C ILE A 219 -10.86 -6.54 -15.24
N MET A 220 -10.16 -6.67 -16.38
CA MET A 220 -9.97 -5.56 -17.32
C MET A 220 -11.28 -5.06 -17.92
N ARG A 221 -12.27 -5.93 -18.14
CA ARG A 221 -13.61 -5.54 -18.59
C ARG A 221 -14.31 -4.60 -17.59
N PHE A 222 -14.21 -4.88 -16.29
CA PHE A 222 -14.78 -4.03 -15.23
C PHE A 222 -13.94 -2.79 -14.93
N ARG A 223 -12.69 -2.75 -15.41
CA ARG A 223 -11.75 -1.65 -15.18
C ARG A 223 -11.65 -0.70 -16.38
N GLU A 224 -12.42 -0.93 -17.43
CA GLU A 224 -12.30 -0.19 -18.68
C GLU A 224 -12.37 1.33 -18.52
N ASP A 225 -13.15 1.81 -17.54
CA ASP A 225 -13.31 3.23 -17.20
C ASP A 225 -12.90 3.54 -15.77
N LYS A 226 -11.88 2.84 -15.24
CA LYS A 226 -11.33 3.04 -13.90
C LYS A 226 -9.80 2.95 -13.93
N ASP A 227 -9.16 3.56 -12.93
CA ASP A 227 -7.70 3.59 -12.86
C ASP A 227 -7.08 2.20 -12.65
N VAL A 228 -6.13 1.84 -13.50
CA VAL A 228 -5.39 0.58 -13.41
C VAL A 228 -3.92 0.77 -13.77
N ILE A 229 -3.05 0.18 -12.97
CA ILE A 229 -1.63 0.07 -13.27
C ILE A 229 -1.28 -1.41 -13.34
N VAL A 230 -0.64 -1.81 -14.41
CA VAL A 230 -0.20 -3.18 -14.64
C VAL A 230 1.31 -3.19 -14.74
N THR A 231 1.97 -4.12 -14.06
CA THR A 231 3.41 -4.34 -14.24
C THR A 231 3.67 -5.70 -14.89
N THR A 232 4.74 -5.80 -15.66
CA THR A 232 5.11 -7.02 -16.37
C THR A 232 6.61 -7.07 -16.66
N ASN A 233 7.13 -8.29 -16.72
CA ASN A 233 8.48 -8.56 -17.24
C ASN A 233 8.44 -8.95 -18.72
N VAL A 234 7.24 -9.17 -19.26
CA VAL A 234 7.03 -9.59 -20.64
C VAL A 234 6.99 -8.38 -21.58
N PRO A 235 7.61 -8.44 -22.76
CA PRO A 235 7.49 -7.41 -23.77
C PRO A 235 6.03 -7.17 -24.14
N PRO A 236 5.57 -5.91 -24.33
CA PRO A 236 4.16 -5.60 -24.60
C PRO A 236 3.57 -6.29 -25.84
N LYS A 237 4.42 -6.63 -26.82
CA LYS A 237 4.00 -7.36 -28.01
C LYS A 237 3.59 -8.80 -27.71
N GLU A 238 4.23 -9.41 -26.72
CA GLU A 238 3.96 -10.80 -26.31
C GLU A 238 2.74 -10.91 -25.40
N LEU A 239 2.31 -9.82 -24.74
CA LEU A 239 1.10 -9.82 -23.91
C LEU A 239 -0.16 -10.21 -24.69
N VAL A 240 -0.23 -9.90 -25.98
CA VAL A 240 -1.36 -10.29 -26.84
C VAL A 240 -1.47 -11.82 -26.93
N ASN A 241 -0.34 -12.50 -27.06
CA ASN A 241 -0.30 -13.97 -27.11
C ASN A 241 -0.71 -14.61 -25.78
N LEU A 242 -0.41 -13.94 -24.67
CA LEU A 242 -0.72 -14.43 -23.32
C LEU A 242 -2.18 -14.19 -22.93
N TYR A 243 -2.74 -13.00 -23.23
CA TYR A 243 -4.03 -12.55 -22.67
C TYR A 243 -5.12 -12.23 -23.71
N SER A 244 -4.91 -12.39 -24.96
CA SER A 244 -5.74 -11.99 -26.09
C SER A 244 -5.64 -10.51 -26.45
N GLU A 245 -5.91 -10.22 -27.74
CA GLU A 245 -5.92 -8.87 -28.28
C GLU A 245 -6.97 -7.97 -27.61
N GLN A 246 -8.15 -8.53 -27.30
CA GLN A 246 -9.23 -7.81 -26.66
C GLN A 246 -8.85 -7.30 -25.26
N THR A 247 -8.19 -8.12 -24.45
CA THR A 247 -7.74 -7.75 -23.11
C THR A 247 -6.66 -6.67 -23.16
N VAL A 248 -5.69 -6.84 -24.05
CA VAL A 248 -4.60 -5.87 -24.24
C VAL A 248 -5.13 -4.55 -24.82
N SER A 249 -6.13 -4.60 -25.70
CA SER A 249 -6.79 -3.39 -26.23
C SER A 249 -7.46 -2.58 -25.10
N ARG A 250 -8.16 -3.24 -24.15
CA ARG A 250 -8.73 -2.57 -22.97
C ARG A 250 -7.65 -1.91 -22.11
N LEU A 251 -6.52 -2.59 -21.88
CA LEU A 251 -5.40 -2.02 -21.14
C LEU A 251 -4.84 -0.77 -21.86
N ARG A 252 -4.80 -0.77 -23.18
CA ARG A 252 -4.29 0.35 -24.00
C ARG A 252 -5.25 1.53 -24.10
N LYS A 253 -6.54 1.37 -23.84
CA LYS A 253 -7.60 2.38 -24.06
C LYS A 253 -7.24 3.74 -23.45
N HIS A 254 -6.73 3.77 -22.21
CA HIS A 254 -6.35 4.99 -21.51
C HIS A 254 -4.85 5.04 -21.18
N ALA A 255 -4.02 4.24 -21.87
CA ALA A 255 -2.58 4.13 -21.58
C ALA A 255 -1.71 5.14 -22.34
N ARG A 256 -2.27 5.98 -23.19
CA ARG A 256 -1.50 6.96 -23.99
C ARG A 256 -0.76 7.92 -23.07
N GLY A 257 0.58 7.94 -23.17
CA GLY A 257 1.47 8.73 -22.29
C GLY A 257 1.72 8.15 -20.91
N ASN A 258 1.16 6.97 -20.59
CA ASN A 258 1.28 6.32 -19.28
C ASN A 258 2.07 5.00 -19.34
N TYR A 259 2.70 4.72 -20.46
CA TYR A 259 3.58 3.58 -20.61
C TYR A 259 4.96 3.92 -20.04
N ILE A 260 5.44 3.11 -19.11
CA ILE A 260 6.79 3.26 -18.52
C ILE A 260 7.62 2.04 -18.87
N LEU A 261 8.68 2.27 -19.66
CA LEU A 261 9.69 1.26 -19.93
C LEU A 261 10.82 1.39 -18.92
N PHE A 262 11.02 0.36 -18.12
CA PHE A 262 12.16 0.23 -17.23
C PHE A 262 13.34 -0.36 -18.02
N LYS A 263 14.19 0.53 -18.54
CA LYS A 263 15.33 0.17 -19.39
C LYS A 263 16.36 -0.67 -18.63
N ASP A 264 17.16 -1.44 -19.33
CA ASP A 264 18.23 -2.25 -18.75
C ASP A 264 19.37 -1.43 -18.13
N SER A 265 19.47 -0.13 -18.47
CA SER A 265 20.33 0.84 -17.79
C SER A 265 19.95 1.10 -16.33
N ILE A 266 18.71 0.81 -15.92
CA ILE A 266 18.27 0.88 -14.53
C ILE A 266 18.83 -0.35 -13.80
N LYS A 267 19.66 -0.13 -12.76
CA LYS A 267 20.27 -1.20 -11.97
C LYS A 267 19.23 -2.10 -11.29
N ASP A 268 19.56 -3.35 -11.09
CA ASP A 268 18.75 -4.24 -10.27
C ASP A 268 18.79 -3.79 -8.80
N TYR A 269 17.63 -3.43 -8.25
CA TYR A 269 17.50 -3.02 -6.83
C TYR A 269 17.72 -4.16 -5.84
N ARG A 270 17.73 -5.42 -6.29
CA ARG A 270 18.01 -6.58 -5.44
C ARG A 270 19.51 -6.80 -5.23
N SER A 271 20.35 -6.18 -6.08
CA SER A 271 21.81 -6.23 -6.03
C SER A 271 22.43 -4.98 -5.40
N LEU A 272 21.64 -4.06 -4.89
CA LEU A 272 22.02 -2.87 -4.15
C LEU A 272 21.77 -3.05 -2.65
#